data_9ebdc380959331960bd34723b130cb0e
#
_entry.id   9ebdc380959331960bd34723b130cb0e
#
_cell.length_a   1.000
_cell.length_b   1.000
_cell.length_c   1.000
_cell.angle_alpha   90.00
_cell.angle_beta   90.00
_cell.angle_gamma   90.00
#
_symmetry.space_group_name_H-M   'P 1'
#
loop_
_entity.id
_entity.type
_entity.pdbx_description
1 polymer ?
#
loop_
_entity_poly.entity_id
_entity_poly.type
_entity_poly.pdbx_seq_one_letter_code
_entity_poly.pdbx_strand_id
1 'polypeptide(L)'
;MTIQKAPAIGAAEGLTPAGMAAPGALLAVIHELGPRFAAAAAANDENDAFVAENIAALKAAGLAAAAVPAELGGGGASHAELCAALRALAGYCASTALAFSMHSHQVALAAWRWRHQKPAPIEALLKRVAAENILLLTSGGSDWLPSSGTAERVEGGFRVSARKVFASGAPAANLYSTSAVYDDPEAGPTVLHFSLPIPTEGLKILPTWRSLGMRATASHDMLLKDVFVADAAVSLRRPRGKWHPILHLISMIALPAVYSVYLGLAEAARDLTLRQVARRGSDPRLISLAGELETELAAARLAVEDMIATAATSEPGVATTNRIMIGRNLAARAVLKTVDLALDAAGGAGFSRSFGLERLFRDAQAARYHPMPDSVQRDFTGRVALGLSVDG
;
A
#
# COMPACT_ATOMS: atom_id res chain seq x y z
N MET A 1 -35.80 -8.72 -34.84
CA MET A 1 -34.49 -8.08 -34.61
C MET A 1 -33.69 -9.00 -33.71
N THR A 2 -32.76 -9.74 -34.30
CA THR A 2 -32.02 -10.81 -33.65
C THR A 2 -30.80 -10.16 -32.94
N ILE A 3 -30.72 -10.30 -31.62
CA ILE A 3 -29.59 -9.81 -30.82
C ILE A 3 -28.41 -10.75 -31.08
N GLN A 4 -27.40 -10.26 -31.79
CA GLN A 4 -26.16 -10.97 -31.97
C GLN A 4 -25.38 -11.00 -30.62
N LYS A 5 -25.13 -12.22 -30.12
CA LYS A 5 -24.26 -12.49 -28.99
C LYS A 5 -22.83 -11.99 -29.35
N ALA A 6 -22.26 -11.11 -28.50
CA ALA A 6 -20.88 -10.74 -28.57
C ALA A 6 -19.98 -12.00 -28.41
N PRO A 7 -18.85 -12.09 -29.13
CA PRO A 7 -17.94 -13.22 -29.01
C PRO A 7 -17.34 -13.26 -27.60
N ALA A 8 -17.25 -14.45 -27.04
CA ALA A 8 -16.52 -14.70 -25.80
C ALA A 8 -15.05 -14.32 -26.01
N ILE A 9 -14.58 -13.32 -25.29
CA ILE A 9 -13.17 -12.92 -25.26
C ILE A 9 -12.42 -14.09 -24.60
N GLY A 10 -11.50 -14.68 -25.35
CA GLY A 10 -10.63 -15.75 -24.87
C GLY A 10 -9.95 -15.32 -23.57
N ALA A 11 -9.87 -16.26 -22.61
CA ALA A 11 -9.07 -16.09 -21.41
C ALA A 11 -7.65 -15.73 -21.85
N ALA A 12 -7.17 -14.55 -21.40
CA ALA A 12 -5.78 -14.18 -21.58
C ALA A 12 -4.92 -15.33 -21.01
N GLU A 13 -4.10 -15.95 -21.83
CA GLU A 13 -3.10 -16.91 -21.35
C GLU A 13 -2.24 -16.15 -20.35
N GLY A 14 -2.37 -16.49 -19.05
CA GLY A 14 -1.67 -15.82 -17.96
C GLY A 14 -0.17 -15.86 -18.25
N LEU A 15 0.48 -14.70 -18.21
CA LEU A 15 1.93 -14.65 -18.25
C LEU A 15 2.47 -15.54 -17.13
N THR A 16 3.32 -16.48 -17.47
CA THR A 16 4.03 -17.27 -16.46
C THR A 16 4.91 -16.33 -15.62
N PRO A 17 5.20 -16.61 -14.36
CA PRO A 17 6.09 -15.80 -13.53
C PRO A 17 7.42 -15.47 -14.21
N ALA A 18 7.97 -16.39 -15.02
CA ALA A 18 9.15 -16.17 -15.83
C ALA A 18 8.95 -15.11 -16.93
N GLY A 19 7.75 -14.96 -17.48
CA GLY A 19 7.43 -13.91 -18.48
C GLY A 19 7.35 -12.50 -17.88
N MET A 20 7.18 -12.36 -16.56
CA MET A 20 7.19 -11.06 -15.87
C MET A 20 8.58 -10.52 -15.55
N ALA A 21 9.63 -11.31 -15.72
CA ALA A 21 11.01 -10.87 -15.52
C ALA A 21 11.54 -9.95 -16.61
N ALA A 22 10.81 -9.79 -17.73
CA ALA A 22 11.22 -8.87 -18.79
C ALA A 22 10.97 -7.40 -18.36
N PRO A 23 11.92 -6.48 -18.65
CA PRO A 23 11.71 -5.05 -18.36
C PRO A 23 10.40 -4.54 -18.97
N GLY A 24 9.55 -3.88 -18.14
CA GLY A 24 8.27 -3.33 -18.57
C GLY A 24 7.09 -4.32 -18.63
N ALA A 25 7.31 -5.64 -18.47
CA ALA A 25 6.23 -6.63 -18.53
C ALA A 25 5.14 -6.37 -17.47
N LEU A 26 5.55 -5.98 -16.26
CA LEU A 26 4.61 -5.65 -15.18
C LEU A 26 3.70 -4.47 -15.54
N LEU A 27 4.27 -3.42 -16.14
CA LEU A 27 3.49 -2.26 -16.61
C LEU A 27 2.56 -2.64 -17.78
N ALA A 28 2.98 -3.50 -18.69
CA ALA A 28 2.14 -3.96 -19.79
C ALA A 28 0.87 -4.65 -19.29
N VAL A 29 1.00 -5.55 -18.31
CA VAL A 29 -0.14 -6.23 -17.68
C VAL A 29 -1.06 -5.22 -16.96
N ILE A 30 -0.51 -4.23 -16.27
CA ILE A 30 -1.32 -3.18 -15.64
C ILE A 30 -2.09 -2.37 -16.68
N HIS A 31 -1.48 -2.03 -17.82
CA HIS A 31 -2.15 -1.29 -18.88
C HIS A 31 -3.21 -2.12 -19.61
N GLU A 32 -3.03 -3.42 -19.72
CA GLU A 32 -4.04 -4.34 -20.26
C GLU A 32 -5.28 -4.44 -19.36
N LEU A 33 -5.08 -4.64 -18.04
CA LEU A 33 -6.16 -4.81 -17.08
C LEU A 33 -6.83 -3.47 -16.68
N GLY A 34 -6.06 -2.39 -16.73
CA GLY A 34 -6.42 -1.07 -16.19
C GLY A 34 -7.75 -0.51 -16.67
N PRO A 35 -8.08 -0.52 -17.99
CA PRO A 35 -9.34 0.01 -18.50
C PRO A 35 -10.58 -0.65 -17.85
N ARG A 36 -10.53 -1.96 -17.60
CA ARG A 36 -11.59 -2.69 -16.88
C ARG A 36 -11.72 -2.19 -15.44
N PHE A 37 -10.61 -1.96 -14.77
CA PHE A 37 -10.60 -1.46 -13.39
C PHE A 37 -11.14 -0.04 -13.28
N ALA A 38 -10.80 0.81 -14.23
CA ALA A 38 -11.32 2.18 -14.32
C ALA A 38 -12.84 2.20 -14.53
N ALA A 39 -13.36 1.32 -15.39
CA ALA A 39 -14.80 1.22 -15.66
C ALA A 39 -15.63 0.85 -14.40
N ALA A 40 -15.09 -0.01 -13.51
CA ALA A 40 -15.76 -0.45 -12.29
C ALA A 40 -15.55 0.53 -11.10
N ALA A 41 -14.59 1.44 -11.18
CA ALA A 41 -14.13 2.20 -10.02
C ALA A 41 -15.21 3.10 -9.39
N ALA A 42 -16.07 3.75 -10.20
CA ALA A 42 -17.13 4.61 -9.71
C ALA A 42 -18.21 3.82 -8.96
N ALA A 43 -18.65 2.70 -9.52
CA ALA A 43 -19.68 1.84 -8.90
C ALA A 43 -19.16 1.21 -7.59
N ASN A 44 -17.91 0.78 -7.55
CA ASN A 44 -17.29 0.25 -6.34
C ASN A 44 -17.20 1.31 -5.23
N ASP A 45 -16.82 2.54 -5.57
CA ASP A 45 -16.77 3.65 -4.61
C ASP A 45 -18.17 4.00 -4.09
N GLU A 46 -19.16 4.10 -4.97
CA GLU A 46 -20.52 4.48 -4.58
C GLU A 46 -21.17 3.49 -3.62
N ASN A 47 -20.90 2.20 -3.80
CA ASN A 47 -21.49 1.12 -3.01
C ASN A 47 -20.61 0.66 -1.82
N ASP A 48 -19.49 1.33 -1.53
CA ASP A 48 -18.46 0.85 -0.58
C ASP A 48 -18.04 -0.62 -0.88
N ALA A 49 -18.09 -1.01 -2.16
CA ALA A 49 -17.84 -2.39 -2.58
C ALA A 49 -16.34 -2.65 -2.75
N PHE A 50 -15.87 -3.75 -2.14
CA PHE A 50 -14.48 -4.15 -2.28
C PHE A 50 -14.13 -4.48 -3.74
N VAL A 51 -12.94 -4.09 -4.17
CA VAL A 51 -12.39 -4.33 -5.52
C VAL A 51 -12.01 -5.82 -5.76
N ALA A 52 -12.88 -6.75 -5.36
CA ALA A 52 -12.61 -8.18 -5.36
C ALA A 52 -12.21 -8.72 -6.74
N GLU A 53 -12.96 -8.33 -7.78
CA GLU A 53 -12.69 -8.76 -9.16
C GLU A 53 -11.36 -8.25 -9.70
N ASN A 54 -10.99 -7.01 -9.32
CA ASN A 54 -9.73 -6.42 -9.74
C ASN A 54 -8.56 -7.17 -9.07
N ILE A 55 -8.67 -7.46 -7.78
CA ILE A 55 -7.66 -8.24 -7.05
C ILE A 55 -7.56 -9.66 -7.61
N ALA A 56 -8.68 -10.29 -7.94
CA ALA A 56 -8.69 -11.62 -8.56
C ALA A 56 -8.00 -11.60 -9.94
N ALA A 57 -8.23 -10.56 -10.76
CA ALA A 57 -7.58 -10.40 -12.06
C ALA A 57 -6.05 -10.18 -11.92
N LEU A 58 -5.61 -9.37 -10.96
CA LEU A 58 -4.19 -9.19 -10.65
C LEU A 58 -3.52 -10.51 -10.23
N LYS A 59 -4.21 -11.31 -9.41
CA LYS A 59 -3.75 -12.65 -9.04
C LYS A 59 -3.66 -13.58 -10.24
N ALA A 60 -4.70 -13.64 -11.06
CA ALA A 60 -4.74 -14.49 -12.25
C ALA A 60 -3.62 -14.15 -13.24
N ALA A 61 -3.24 -12.88 -13.31
CA ALA A 61 -2.11 -12.41 -14.13
C ALA A 61 -0.73 -12.62 -13.44
N GLY A 62 -0.67 -13.28 -12.27
CA GLY A 62 0.59 -13.62 -11.58
C GLY A 62 1.22 -12.47 -10.77
N LEU A 63 0.52 -11.32 -10.64
CA LEU A 63 1.11 -10.14 -10.00
C LEU A 63 1.35 -10.32 -8.49
N ALA A 64 0.69 -11.27 -7.83
CA ALA A 64 0.98 -11.58 -6.44
C ALA A 64 2.45 -12.01 -6.23
N ALA A 65 3.05 -12.67 -7.21
CA ALA A 65 4.44 -13.10 -7.15
C ALA A 65 5.42 -12.12 -7.85
N ALA A 66 4.96 -10.94 -8.30
CA ALA A 66 5.77 -10.04 -9.10
C ALA A 66 7.14 -9.71 -8.47
N ALA A 67 7.17 -9.38 -7.18
CA ALA A 67 8.40 -9.02 -6.46
C ALA A 67 9.09 -10.22 -5.77
N VAL A 68 8.54 -11.43 -5.88
CA VAL A 68 9.26 -12.64 -5.43
C VAL A 68 10.46 -12.84 -6.34
N PRO A 69 11.68 -13.12 -5.81
CA PRO A 69 12.86 -13.40 -6.63
C PRO A 69 12.61 -14.50 -7.67
N ALA A 70 13.15 -14.33 -8.86
CA ALA A 70 12.99 -15.31 -9.95
C ALA A 70 13.51 -16.70 -9.54
N GLU A 71 14.58 -16.75 -8.77
CA GLU A 71 15.17 -17.97 -8.21
C GLU A 71 14.22 -18.76 -7.29
N LEU A 72 13.20 -18.06 -6.78
CA LEU A 72 12.17 -18.65 -5.92
C LEU A 72 10.83 -18.84 -6.63
N GLY A 73 10.82 -18.73 -7.97
CA GLY A 73 9.65 -18.95 -8.82
C GLY A 73 8.76 -17.72 -9.01
N GLY A 74 9.24 -16.53 -8.68
CA GLY A 74 8.50 -15.27 -8.88
C GLY A 74 8.89 -14.48 -10.12
N GLY A 75 8.35 -13.27 -10.23
CA GLY A 75 8.61 -12.36 -11.35
C GLY A 75 9.92 -11.59 -11.25
N GLY A 76 10.59 -11.56 -10.11
CA GLY A 76 11.87 -10.89 -9.93
C GLY A 76 11.83 -9.36 -10.00
N ALA A 77 10.64 -8.75 -10.03
CA ALA A 77 10.50 -7.30 -10.15
C ALA A 77 11.25 -6.57 -9.04
N SER A 78 11.97 -5.54 -9.42
CA SER A 78 12.64 -4.63 -8.49
C SER A 78 11.62 -3.79 -7.71
N HIS A 79 12.05 -3.20 -6.60
CA HIS A 79 11.24 -2.27 -5.84
C HIS A 79 10.78 -1.07 -6.67
N ALA A 80 11.65 -0.54 -7.55
CA ALA A 80 11.31 0.57 -8.44
C ALA A 80 10.25 0.18 -9.48
N GLU A 81 10.34 -1.00 -10.09
CA GLU A 81 9.34 -1.50 -11.03
C GLU A 81 7.99 -1.74 -10.33
N LEU A 82 8.02 -2.24 -9.09
CA LEU A 82 6.81 -2.40 -8.29
C LEU A 82 6.15 -1.04 -8.00
N CYS A 83 6.93 -0.03 -7.60
CA CYS A 83 6.44 1.34 -7.40
C CYS A 83 5.84 1.92 -8.68
N ALA A 84 6.49 1.72 -9.84
CA ALA A 84 5.99 2.16 -11.13
C ALA A 84 4.66 1.47 -11.51
N ALA A 85 4.54 0.18 -11.25
CA ALA A 85 3.30 -0.58 -11.48
C ALA A 85 2.15 -0.10 -10.57
N LEU A 86 2.40 0.15 -9.29
CA LEU A 86 1.41 0.68 -8.35
C LEU A 86 0.96 2.09 -8.73
N ARG A 87 1.90 2.95 -9.19
CA ARG A 87 1.60 4.28 -9.72
C ARG A 87 0.68 4.19 -10.95
N ALA A 88 1.01 3.34 -11.92
CA ALA A 88 0.20 3.14 -13.12
C ALA A 88 -1.20 2.58 -12.77
N LEU A 89 -1.26 1.58 -11.88
CA LEU A 89 -2.51 0.98 -11.42
C LEU A 89 -3.43 2.00 -10.75
N ALA A 90 -2.86 2.92 -9.96
CA ALA A 90 -3.62 3.98 -9.29
C ALA A 90 -4.26 4.96 -10.28
N GLY A 91 -3.65 5.17 -11.44
CA GLY A 91 -4.23 5.95 -12.53
C GLY A 91 -5.55 5.37 -13.06
N TYR A 92 -5.75 4.07 -12.94
CA TYR A 92 -7.00 3.39 -13.30
C TYR A 92 -7.96 3.25 -12.11
N CYS A 93 -7.47 2.79 -10.97
CA CYS A 93 -8.27 2.60 -9.75
C CYS A 93 -7.39 2.70 -8.50
N ALA A 94 -7.45 3.84 -7.81
CA ALA A 94 -6.65 4.10 -6.62
C ALA A 94 -6.93 3.13 -5.47
N SER A 95 -8.19 2.73 -5.26
CA SER A 95 -8.54 1.72 -4.25
C SER A 95 -7.95 0.35 -4.55
N THR A 96 -7.92 -0.09 -5.82
CA THR A 96 -7.24 -1.33 -6.21
C THR A 96 -5.76 -1.24 -5.95
N ALA A 97 -5.12 -0.15 -6.36
CA ALA A 97 -3.69 0.05 -6.18
C ALA A 97 -3.30 0.08 -4.70
N LEU A 98 -4.08 0.79 -3.86
CA LEU A 98 -3.81 0.86 -2.42
C LEU A 98 -4.00 -0.50 -1.74
N ALA A 99 -5.10 -1.21 -2.00
CA ALA A 99 -5.32 -2.55 -1.43
C ALA A 99 -4.22 -3.53 -1.85
N PHE A 100 -3.81 -3.51 -3.12
CA PHE A 100 -2.76 -4.38 -3.63
C PHE A 100 -1.36 -3.98 -3.15
N SER A 101 -1.12 -2.69 -2.88
CA SER A 101 0.16 -2.22 -2.34
C SER A 101 0.47 -2.81 -0.96
N MET A 102 -0.56 -3.15 -0.17
CA MET A 102 -0.38 -3.77 1.15
C MET A 102 0.23 -5.17 1.05
N HIS A 103 -0.14 -5.95 0.06
CA HIS A 103 0.52 -7.21 -0.27
C HIS A 103 1.91 -6.98 -0.86
N SER A 104 1.99 -6.09 -1.85
CA SER A 104 3.18 -5.87 -2.66
C SER A 104 4.39 -5.45 -1.83
N HIS A 105 4.22 -4.50 -0.90
CA HIS A 105 5.34 -4.07 -0.06
C HIS A 105 5.80 -5.15 0.93
N GLN A 106 4.90 -6.04 1.40
CA GLN A 106 5.31 -7.16 2.25
C GLN A 106 6.15 -8.19 1.48
N VAL A 107 5.78 -8.49 0.23
CA VAL A 107 6.60 -9.36 -0.63
C VAL A 107 7.94 -8.71 -0.94
N ALA A 108 7.96 -7.40 -1.27
CA ALA A 108 9.21 -6.67 -1.50
C ALA A 108 10.11 -6.63 -0.24
N LEU A 109 9.52 -6.43 0.95
CA LEU A 109 10.21 -6.52 2.24
C LEU A 109 10.82 -7.90 2.47
N ALA A 110 10.06 -8.96 2.21
CA ALA A 110 10.52 -10.34 2.32
C ALA A 110 11.64 -10.63 1.31
N ALA A 111 11.50 -10.17 0.06
CA ALA A 111 12.52 -10.32 -0.98
C ALA A 111 13.82 -9.58 -0.62
N TRP A 112 13.73 -8.37 -0.07
CA TRP A 112 14.91 -7.65 0.44
C TRP A 112 15.61 -8.43 1.56
N ARG A 113 14.84 -8.92 2.55
CA ARG A 113 15.40 -9.72 3.64
C ARG A 113 16.06 -11.01 3.14
N TRP A 114 15.44 -11.69 2.18
CA TRP A 114 16.02 -12.88 1.58
C TRP A 114 17.34 -12.61 0.89
N ARG A 115 17.45 -11.51 0.14
CA ARG A 115 18.69 -11.14 -0.56
C ARG A 115 19.83 -10.78 0.41
N HIS A 116 19.53 -10.09 1.51
CA HIS A 116 20.55 -9.51 2.41
C HIS A 116 20.79 -10.35 3.68
N GLN A 117 19.82 -11.11 4.15
CA GLN A 117 19.86 -11.82 5.43
C GLN A 117 19.70 -13.34 5.28
N LYS A 118 19.10 -13.81 4.18
CA LYS A 118 18.85 -15.23 3.84
C LYS A 118 18.21 -16.11 4.94
N PRO A 119 17.20 -15.66 5.69
CA PRO A 119 16.57 -16.48 6.70
C PRO A 119 15.64 -17.51 6.05
N ALA A 120 15.78 -18.79 6.44
CA ALA A 120 15.00 -19.89 5.87
C ALA A 120 13.46 -19.69 5.94
N PRO A 121 12.84 -19.15 7.01
CA PRO A 121 11.40 -18.90 7.03
C PRO A 121 10.93 -17.88 5.97
N ILE A 122 11.75 -16.90 5.62
CA ILE A 122 11.43 -15.90 4.59
C ILE A 122 11.49 -16.55 3.20
N GLU A 123 12.47 -17.40 2.94
CA GLU A 123 12.53 -18.16 1.68
C GLU A 123 11.29 -19.03 1.50
N ALA A 124 10.89 -19.77 2.55
CA ALA A 124 9.69 -20.59 2.52
C ALA A 124 8.43 -19.76 2.25
N LEU A 125 8.30 -18.57 2.88
CA LEU A 125 7.19 -17.66 2.62
C LEU A 125 7.16 -17.20 1.16
N LEU A 126 8.28 -16.78 0.60
CA LEU A 126 8.36 -16.30 -0.79
C LEU A 126 8.02 -17.40 -1.79
N LYS A 127 8.53 -18.64 -1.58
CA LYS A 127 8.16 -19.81 -2.39
C LYS A 127 6.66 -20.08 -2.33
N ARG A 128 6.04 -19.97 -1.14
CA ARG A 128 4.59 -20.12 -0.99
C ARG A 128 3.81 -19.04 -1.71
N VAL A 129 4.24 -17.78 -1.64
CA VAL A 129 3.60 -16.68 -2.41
C VAL A 129 3.59 -17.01 -3.89
N ALA A 130 4.71 -17.49 -4.44
CA ALA A 130 4.81 -17.83 -5.86
C ALA A 130 3.99 -19.07 -6.24
N ALA A 131 4.07 -20.15 -5.45
CA ALA A 131 3.44 -21.43 -5.79
C ALA A 131 1.94 -21.46 -5.52
N GLU A 132 1.50 -20.86 -4.40
CA GLU A 132 0.12 -20.89 -3.94
C GLU A 132 -0.67 -19.63 -4.32
N ASN A 133 -0.01 -18.63 -4.92
CA ASN A 133 -0.61 -17.34 -5.32
C ASN A 133 -1.35 -16.66 -4.15
N ILE A 134 -0.77 -16.71 -2.94
CA ILE A 134 -1.36 -16.16 -1.71
C ILE A 134 -1.16 -14.66 -1.60
N LEU A 135 -2.14 -13.99 -1.02
CA LEU A 135 -2.05 -12.57 -0.68
C LEU A 135 -1.73 -12.37 0.80
N LEU A 136 -0.72 -11.55 1.05
CA LEU A 136 -0.31 -11.13 2.38
C LEU A 136 -1.11 -9.89 2.79
N LEU A 137 -1.55 -9.87 4.04
CA LEU A 137 -2.25 -8.76 4.67
C LEU A 137 -1.43 -8.27 5.86
N THR A 138 -1.43 -6.98 6.11
CA THR A 138 -0.87 -6.40 7.32
C THR A 138 -1.82 -5.38 7.93
N SER A 139 -1.68 -5.18 9.23
CA SER A 139 -2.21 -4.05 9.98
C SER A 139 -1.09 -3.44 10.81
N GLY A 140 -1.33 -2.30 11.44
CA GLY A 140 -0.34 -1.68 12.32
C GLY A 140 0.11 -0.31 11.84
N GLY A 141 -0.57 0.26 10.85
CA GLY A 141 -0.33 1.64 10.47
C GLY A 141 -0.59 2.64 11.59
N SER A 142 -1.53 2.33 12.49
CA SER A 142 -1.89 3.17 13.64
C SER A 142 -1.06 2.89 14.91
N ASP A 143 -0.38 1.75 14.97
CA ASP A 143 0.28 1.28 16.19
C ASP A 143 1.72 0.77 15.96
N TRP A 144 2.45 1.41 15.09
CA TRP A 144 3.79 0.99 14.64
C TRP A 144 4.77 0.71 15.78
N LEU A 145 5.04 1.70 16.65
CA LEU A 145 5.97 1.56 17.76
C LEU A 145 5.34 0.86 18.96
N PRO A 146 4.16 1.31 19.46
CA PRO A 146 3.61 0.79 20.70
C PRO A 146 2.93 -0.58 20.53
N SER A 147 2.50 -0.95 19.32
CA SER A 147 1.53 -2.02 19.07
C SER A 147 0.26 -1.90 19.92
N SER A 148 -0.70 -2.76 19.70
CA SER A 148 -1.96 -2.79 20.45
C SER A 148 -2.44 -4.24 20.62
N GLY A 149 -3.36 -4.46 21.57
CA GLY A 149 -3.81 -5.78 22.00
C GLY A 149 -2.86 -6.42 23.01
N THR A 150 -3.27 -7.55 23.55
CA THR A 150 -2.58 -8.30 24.58
C THR A 150 -2.20 -9.70 24.11
N ALA A 151 -1.09 -10.20 24.58
CA ALA A 151 -0.68 -11.59 24.44
C ALA A 151 -0.39 -12.15 25.83
N GLU A 152 -1.01 -13.27 26.18
CA GLU A 152 -0.81 -13.96 27.43
C GLU A 152 -0.06 -15.27 27.19
N ARG A 153 0.97 -15.54 27.98
CA ARG A 153 1.77 -16.77 27.87
C ARG A 153 0.95 -17.98 28.25
N VAL A 154 0.95 -18.99 27.40
CA VAL A 154 0.36 -20.31 27.65
C VAL A 154 1.33 -21.40 27.22
N GLU A 155 1.02 -22.65 27.50
CA GLU A 155 1.82 -23.79 27.04
C GLU A 155 1.94 -23.79 25.51
N GLY A 156 3.17 -23.83 25.01
CA GLY A 156 3.49 -23.89 23.57
C GLY A 156 3.30 -22.59 22.79
N GLY A 157 2.89 -21.46 23.43
CA GLY A 157 2.65 -20.22 22.70
C GLY A 157 1.99 -19.11 23.52
N PHE A 158 1.11 -18.38 22.84
CA PHE A 158 0.41 -17.21 23.39
C PHE A 158 -1.08 -17.26 23.04
N ARG A 159 -1.94 -16.77 23.94
CA ARG A 159 -3.31 -16.34 23.63
C ARG A 159 -3.33 -14.86 23.35
N VAL A 160 -3.86 -14.50 22.17
CA VAL A 160 -3.81 -13.12 21.68
C VAL A 160 -5.21 -12.56 21.51
N SER A 161 -5.45 -11.37 22.10
CA SER A 161 -6.68 -10.61 21.91
C SER A 161 -6.33 -9.18 21.46
N ALA A 162 -6.87 -8.78 20.31
CA ALA A 162 -6.61 -7.46 19.73
C ALA A 162 -7.73 -7.04 18.79
N ARG A 163 -7.94 -5.74 18.64
CA ARG A 163 -8.64 -5.15 17.50
C ARG A 163 -7.66 -4.29 16.73
N LYS A 164 -7.40 -4.65 15.49
CA LYS A 164 -6.48 -3.96 14.58
C LYS A 164 -7.27 -3.26 13.50
N VAL A 165 -6.93 -2.00 13.25
CA VAL A 165 -7.62 -1.16 12.26
C VAL A 165 -6.83 -1.06 10.95
N PHE A 166 -7.51 -0.63 9.89
CA PHE A 166 -6.92 -0.35 8.58
C PHE A 166 -6.24 -1.55 7.90
N ALA A 167 -6.87 -2.72 7.92
CA ALA A 167 -6.41 -3.91 7.19
C ALA A 167 -6.89 -3.85 5.72
N SER A 168 -6.24 -3.03 4.89
CA SER A 168 -6.65 -2.79 3.50
C SER A 168 -6.52 -4.05 2.66
N GLY A 169 -7.61 -4.44 1.95
CA GLY A 169 -7.66 -5.67 1.16
C GLY A 169 -7.99 -6.93 1.97
N ALA A 170 -8.42 -6.80 3.22
CA ALA A 170 -8.70 -7.93 4.12
C ALA A 170 -9.55 -9.06 3.50
N PRO A 171 -10.63 -8.79 2.72
CA PRO A 171 -11.45 -9.85 2.16
C PRO A 171 -10.75 -10.79 1.16
N ALA A 172 -9.62 -10.36 0.57
CA ALA A 172 -8.88 -11.15 -0.40
C ALA A 172 -7.63 -11.84 0.19
N ALA A 173 -7.32 -11.60 1.45
CA ALA A 173 -6.07 -12.03 2.05
C ALA A 173 -6.08 -13.52 2.47
N ASN A 174 -4.90 -14.15 2.40
CA ASN A 174 -4.68 -15.54 2.79
C ASN A 174 -3.82 -15.66 4.06
N LEU A 175 -2.92 -14.71 4.30
CA LEU A 175 -2.02 -14.69 5.45
C LEU A 175 -1.99 -13.28 6.06
N TYR A 176 -2.28 -13.18 7.34
CA TYR A 176 -2.35 -11.94 8.08
C TYR A 176 -1.15 -11.77 9.01
N SER A 177 -0.32 -10.77 8.76
CA SER A 177 0.82 -10.40 9.60
C SER A 177 0.43 -9.24 10.52
N THR A 178 0.64 -9.41 11.83
CA THR A 178 0.28 -8.43 12.84
C THR A 178 1.17 -8.55 14.08
N SER A 179 0.81 -7.86 15.16
CA SER A 179 1.54 -7.87 16.41
C SER A 179 0.62 -7.70 17.61
N ALA A 180 1.10 -8.10 18.80
CA ALA A 180 0.43 -7.84 20.09
C ALA A 180 1.48 -7.59 21.16
N VAL A 181 1.04 -7.05 22.30
CA VAL A 181 1.92 -6.74 23.44
C VAL A 181 1.87 -7.88 24.43
N TYR A 182 3.03 -8.36 24.81
CA TYR A 182 3.27 -9.30 25.88
C TYR A 182 4.05 -8.60 26.99
N ASP A 183 3.54 -8.65 28.22
CA ASP A 183 4.27 -8.18 29.39
C ASP A 183 5.24 -9.28 29.83
N ASP A 184 6.43 -9.25 29.22
CA ASP A 184 7.48 -10.23 29.49
C ASP A 184 8.05 -9.98 30.89
N PRO A 185 8.07 -10.99 31.78
CA PRO A 185 8.51 -10.80 33.17
C PRO A 185 10.01 -10.43 33.28
N GLU A 186 10.83 -10.73 32.28
CA GLU A 186 12.27 -10.44 32.29
C GLU A 186 12.60 -9.21 31.42
N ALA A 187 12.04 -9.12 30.21
CA ALA A 187 12.36 -8.08 29.25
C ALA A 187 11.43 -6.86 29.33
N GLY A 188 10.34 -6.93 30.12
CA GLY A 188 9.30 -5.91 30.18
C GLY A 188 8.38 -5.89 28.96
N PRO A 189 7.63 -4.81 28.72
CA PRO A 189 6.64 -4.74 27.65
C PRO A 189 7.27 -5.00 26.28
N THR A 190 6.90 -6.13 25.69
CA THR A 190 7.49 -6.68 24.45
C THR A 190 6.43 -6.80 23.35
N VAL A 191 6.73 -6.35 22.16
CA VAL A 191 5.87 -6.54 20.97
C VAL A 191 6.25 -7.83 20.29
N LEU A 192 5.30 -8.75 20.21
CA LEU A 192 5.39 -9.98 19.44
C LEU A 192 4.85 -9.75 18.03
N HIS A 193 5.64 -10.07 17.00
CA HIS A 193 5.19 -10.07 15.61
C HIS A 193 4.95 -11.51 15.16
N PHE A 194 3.82 -11.76 14.53
CA PHE A 194 3.42 -13.10 14.09
C PHE A 194 2.53 -13.02 12.84
N SER A 195 2.33 -14.16 12.18
CA SER A 195 1.43 -14.29 11.03
C SER A 195 0.43 -15.41 11.26
N LEU A 196 -0.80 -15.18 10.84
CA LEU A 196 -1.93 -16.11 10.98
C LEU A 196 -2.52 -16.41 9.60
N PRO A 197 -2.82 -17.68 9.26
CA PRO A 197 -3.65 -18.01 8.11
C PRO A 197 -5.04 -17.36 8.22
N ILE A 198 -5.66 -17.06 7.09
CA ILE A 198 -7.07 -16.71 7.04
C ILE A 198 -7.79 -17.79 6.24
N PRO A 199 -8.76 -18.51 6.85
CA PRO A 199 -9.31 -18.32 8.20
C PRO A 199 -8.45 -18.92 9.34
N THR A 200 -8.60 -18.37 10.53
CA THR A 200 -8.07 -18.90 11.81
C THR A 200 -9.18 -18.77 12.86
N GLU A 201 -9.31 -19.74 13.77
CA GLU A 201 -10.27 -19.66 14.87
C GLU A 201 -10.01 -18.45 15.75
N GLY A 202 -11.07 -17.70 16.10
CA GLY A 202 -10.95 -16.47 16.86
C GLY A 202 -10.58 -15.22 16.05
N LEU A 203 -10.17 -15.37 14.77
CA LEU A 203 -9.87 -14.27 13.86
C LEU A 203 -11.10 -13.91 13.02
N LYS A 204 -11.51 -12.64 13.03
CA LYS A 204 -12.65 -12.15 12.23
C LYS A 204 -12.32 -10.84 11.54
N ILE A 205 -12.80 -10.70 10.31
CA ILE A 205 -12.87 -9.43 9.60
C ILE A 205 -14.17 -8.74 10.00
N LEU A 206 -14.10 -7.53 10.55
CA LEU A 206 -15.28 -6.75 10.92
C LEU A 206 -15.61 -5.77 9.79
N PRO A 207 -16.87 -5.70 9.28
CA PRO A 207 -17.23 -4.83 8.17
C PRO A 207 -17.36 -3.36 8.62
N THR A 208 -16.26 -2.77 9.08
CA THR A 208 -16.21 -1.45 9.72
C THR A 208 -15.81 -0.32 8.78
N TRP A 209 -15.29 -0.64 7.58
CA TRP A 209 -14.77 0.37 6.67
C TRP A 209 -15.88 1.23 6.06
N ARG A 210 -16.01 2.45 6.56
CA ARG A 210 -16.88 3.51 6.08
C ARG A 210 -16.08 4.80 6.11
N SER A 211 -15.64 5.29 4.96
CA SER A 211 -14.62 6.33 4.88
C SER A 211 -14.97 7.42 3.88
N LEU A 212 -14.26 8.55 3.96
CA LEU A 212 -14.38 9.66 3.03
C LEU A 212 -13.96 9.24 1.61
N GLY A 213 -12.81 8.60 1.48
CA GLY A 213 -12.24 8.12 0.22
C GLY A 213 -11.58 6.75 0.39
N MET A 214 -11.01 6.22 -0.68
CA MET A 214 -10.49 4.84 -0.73
C MET A 214 -11.53 3.82 -0.27
N ARG A 215 -12.81 4.08 -0.57
CA ARG A 215 -13.96 3.36 -0.03
C ARG A 215 -13.96 1.88 -0.44
N ALA A 216 -13.46 1.60 -1.63
CA ALA A 216 -13.42 0.25 -2.18
C ALA A 216 -12.18 -0.58 -1.77
N THR A 217 -11.34 -0.09 -0.83
CA THR A 217 -10.20 -0.86 -0.31
C THR A 217 -10.58 -1.92 0.71
N ALA A 218 -11.79 -1.86 1.28
CA ALA A 218 -12.23 -2.68 2.41
C ALA A 218 -11.17 -2.74 3.53
N SER A 219 -10.69 -1.55 3.96
CA SER A 219 -9.69 -1.43 5.04
C SER A 219 -10.31 -1.71 6.41
N HIS A 220 -10.96 -2.86 6.51
CA HIS A 220 -11.71 -3.31 7.67
C HIS A 220 -10.84 -3.52 8.91
N ASP A 221 -11.50 -3.59 10.06
CA ASP A 221 -10.85 -4.00 11.30
C ASP A 221 -10.72 -5.52 11.35
N MET A 222 -9.60 -5.96 11.93
CA MET A 222 -9.34 -7.36 12.26
C MET A 222 -9.52 -7.57 13.76
N LEU A 223 -10.42 -8.47 14.13
CA LEU A 223 -10.64 -8.85 15.53
C LEU A 223 -9.96 -10.19 15.80
N LEU A 224 -9.03 -10.20 16.75
CA LEU A 224 -8.47 -11.39 17.35
C LEU A 224 -9.14 -11.56 18.72
N LYS A 225 -9.82 -12.68 18.93
CA LYS A 225 -10.44 -13.01 20.22
C LYS A 225 -9.86 -14.33 20.68
N ASP A 226 -8.96 -14.25 21.66
CA ASP A 226 -8.30 -15.42 22.28
C ASP A 226 -7.64 -16.36 21.26
N VAL A 227 -7.00 -15.81 20.24
CA VAL A 227 -6.36 -16.56 19.16
C VAL A 227 -5.07 -17.21 19.67
N PHE A 228 -4.92 -18.53 19.48
CA PHE A 228 -3.67 -19.21 19.80
C PHE A 228 -2.60 -18.91 18.74
N VAL A 229 -1.45 -18.43 19.21
CA VAL A 229 -0.24 -18.17 18.40
C VAL A 229 0.88 -19.05 18.96
N ALA A 230 1.27 -20.08 18.21
CA ALA A 230 2.37 -20.95 18.61
C ALA A 230 3.70 -20.19 18.68
N ASP A 231 4.61 -20.61 19.55
CA ASP A 231 5.94 -20.01 19.66
C ASP A 231 6.67 -19.92 18.32
N ALA A 232 6.57 -20.95 17.50
CA ALA A 232 7.17 -21.01 16.17
C ALA A 232 6.58 -20.00 15.17
N ALA A 233 5.37 -19.49 15.41
CA ALA A 233 4.73 -18.47 14.58
C ALA A 233 5.20 -17.06 14.94
N VAL A 234 5.82 -16.85 16.10
CA VAL A 234 6.39 -15.55 16.51
C VAL A 234 7.69 -15.31 15.76
N SER A 235 7.62 -14.46 14.74
CA SER A 235 8.75 -14.18 13.84
C SER A 235 9.73 -13.13 14.36
N LEU A 236 9.30 -12.29 15.33
CA LEU A 236 10.12 -11.24 15.92
C LEU A 236 9.57 -10.84 17.29
N ARG A 237 10.50 -10.51 18.20
CA ARG A 237 10.23 -9.84 19.48
C ARG A 237 11.02 -8.55 19.54
N ARG A 238 10.41 -7.46 20.00
CA ARG A 238 11.10 -6.17 20.18
C ARG A 238 10.54 -5.41 21.38
N PRO A 239 11.33 -4.50 22.00
CA PRO A 239 10.81 -3.62 23.04
C PRO A 239 9.65 -2.78 22.53
N ARG A 240 8.62 -2.59 23.38
CA ARG A 240 7.48 -1.74 23.09
C ARG A 240 7.89 -0.25 23.07
N GLY A 241 7.38 0.49 22.08
CA GLY A 241 7.58 1.94 21.99
C GLY A 241 8.97 2.37 21.51
N LYS A 242 9.86 1.42 21.18
CA LYS A 242 11.22 1.70 20.69
C LYS A 242 11.37 1.41 19.20
N TRP A 243 12.23 2.18 18.55
CA TRP A 243 12.65 1.89 17.19
C TRP A 243 13.43 0.57 17.13
N HIS A 244 13.23 -0.16 16.06
CA HIS A 244 13.88 -1.45 15.82
C HIS A 244 14.29 -1.53 14.34
N PRO A 245 15.38 -2.19 13.97
CA PRO A 245 15.85 -2.31 12.57
C PRO A 245 14.77 -2.71 11.57
N ILE A 246 13.83 -3.57 11.96
CA ILE A 246 12.71 -3.98 11.08
C ILE A 246 11.80 -2.79 10.72
N LEU A 247 11.59 -1.82 11.61
CA LEU A 247 10.75 -0.66 11.35
C LEU A 247 11.42 0.31 10.38
N HIS A 248 12.75 0.44 10.45
CA HIS A 248 13.52 1.18 9.47
C HIS A 248 13.43 0.54 8.07
N LEU A 249 13.52 -0.78 8.01
CA LEU A 249 13.35 -1.53 6.76
C LEU A 249 11.92 -1.41 6.22
N ILE A 250 10.89 -1.54 7.08
CA ILE A 250 9.49 -1.36 6.67
C ILE A 250 9.28 0.04 6.09
N SER A 251 9.77 1.11 6.74
CA SER A 251 9.63 2.47 6.22
C SER A 251 10.26 2.64 4.84
N MET A 252 11.46 2.09 4.67
CA MET A 252 12.23 2.16 3.43
C MET A 252 11.52 1.48 2.25
N ILE A 253 10.86 0.35 2.49
CA ILE A 253 10.22 -0.44 1.41
C ILE A 253 8.74 -0.05 1.23
N ALA A 254 7.98 0.12 2.31
CA ALA A 254 6.53 0.30 2.20
C ALA A 254 6.12 1.70 1.77
N LEU A 255 6.77 2.76 2.29
CA LEU A 255 6.32 4.12 2.02
C LEU A 255 6.50 4.56 0.57
N PRO A 256 7.62 4.30 -0.13
CA PRO A 256 7.70 4.59 -1.55
C PRO A 256 6.61 3.89 -2.37
N ALA A 257 6.31 2.62 -2.07
CA ALA A 257 5.27 1.87 -2.75
C ALA A 257 3.87 2.47 -2.53
N VAL A 258 3.52 2.81 -1.29
CA VAL A 258 2.24 3.45 -0.95
C VAL A 258 2.11 4.84 -1.56
N TYR A 259 3.17 5.66 -1.51
CA TYR A 259 3.11 7.03 -2.05
C TYR A 259 3.19 7.07 -3.58
N SER A 260 3.67 6.02 -4.22
CA SER A 260 3.51 5.82 -5.67
C SER A 260 2.03 5.69 -6.08
N VAL A 261 1.18 5.09 -5.23
CA VAL A 261 -0.28 5.06 -5.44
C VAL A 261 -0.85 6.47 -5.45
N TYR A 262 -0.50 7.30 -4.46
CA TYR A 262 -1.01 8.67 -4.38
C TYR A 262 -0.49 9.57 -5.50
N LEU A 263 0.74 9.36 -5.94
CA LEU A 263 1.28 10.05 -7.12
C LEU A 263 0.48 9.70 -8.38
N GLY A 264 0.23 8.41 -8.64
CA GLY A 264 -0.57 7.98 -9.79
C GLY A 264 -2.02 8.49 -9.76
N LEU A 265 -2.62 8.57 -8.56
CA LEU A 265 -3.91 9.20 -8.36
C LEU A 265 -3.89 10.70 -8.71
N ALA A 266 -2.87 11.44 -8.25
CA ALA A 266 -2.73 12.87 -8.57
C ALA A 266 -2.51 13.11 -10.07
N GLU A 267 -1.76 12.23 -10.74
CA GLU A 267 -1.59 12.24 -12.20
C GLU A 267 -2.92 12.02 -12.93
N ALA A 268 -3.74 11.07 -12.46
CA ALA A 268 -5.07 10.86 -13.03
C ALA A 268 -5.98 12.09 -12.86
N ALA A 269 -5.95 12.74 -11.70
CA ALA A 269 -6.70 13.96 -11.43
C ALA A 269 -6.24 15.10 -12.37
N ARG A 270 -4.94 15.29 -12.51
CA ARG A 270 -4.34 16.23 -13.45
C ARG A 270 -4.79 15.99 -14.89
N ASP A 271 -4.67 14.75 -15.36
CA ASP A 271 -5.00 14.40 -16.75
C ASP A 271 -6.49 14.58 -17.05
N LEU A 272 -7.36 14.22 -16.11
CA LEU A 272 -8.79 14.44 -16.23
C LEU A 272 -9.11 15.92 -16.33
N THR A 273 -8.50 16.73 -15.47
CA THR A 273 -8.70 18.19 -15.41
C THR A 273 -8.19 18.89 -16.65
N LEU A 274 -6.94 18.59 -17.09
CA LEU A 274 -6.37 19.27 -18.25
C LEU A 274 -7.14 18.98 -19.54
N ARG A 275 -7.65 17.75 -19.73
CA ARG A 275 -8.54 17.42 -20.85
C ARG A 275 -9.83 18.27 -20.85
N GLN A 276 -10.36 18.60 -19.67
CA GLN A 276 -11.54 19.45 -19.53
C GLN A 276 -11.21 20.92 -19.77
N VAL A 277 -10.11 21.41 -19.22
CA VAL A 277 -9.66 22.79 -19.30
C VAL A 277 -9.26 23.15 -20.74
N ALA A 278 -8.57 22.26 -21.44
CA ALA A 278 -8.13 22.48 -22.83
C ALA A 278 -9.28 22.85 -23.80
N ARG A 279 -10.51 22.46 -23.47
CA ARG A 279 -11.71 22.82 -24.26
C ARG A 279 -12.18 24.26 -24.07
N ARG A 280 -11.65 24.97 -23.06
CA ARG A 280 -12.04 26.35 -22.70
C ARG A 280 -11.14 27.43 -23.32
N GLY A 281 -10.17 27.00 -24.14
CA GLY A 281 -9.26 27.93 -24.84
C GLY A 281 -8.23 28.57 -23.90
N SER A 282 -7.87 29.81 -24.21
CA SER A 282 -6.76 30.54 -23.58
C SER A 282 -7.21 31.47 -22.43
N ASP A 283 -8.05 31.01 -21.51
CA ASP A 283 -8.39 31.72 -20.29
C ASP A 283 -7.13 31.91 -19.41
N PRO A 284 -6.66 33.15 -19.14
CA PRO A 284 -5.43 33.36 -18.37
C PRO A 284 -5.45 32.79 -16.97
N ARG A 285 -6.62 32.70 -16.32
CA ARG A 285 -6.79 32.13 -15.00
C ARG A 285 -6.54 30.62 -15.07
N LEU A 286 -7.10 29.93 -16.06
CA LEU A 286 -6.93 28.49 -16.22
C LEU A 286 -5.49 28.12 -16.61
N ILE A 287 -4.82 28.95 -17.41
CA ILE A 287 -3.40 28.82 -17.74
C ILE A 287 -2.56 28.89 -16.46
N SER A 288 -2.81 29.87 -15.59
CA SER A 288 -2.10 30.03 -14.32
C SER A 288 -2.33 28.83 -13.39
N LEU A 289 -3.58 28.38 -13.23
CA LEU A 289 -3.90 27.21 -12.41
C LEU A 289 -3.26 25.92 -12.94
N ALA A 290 -3.22 25.73 -14.25
CA ALA A 290 -2.55 24.60 -14.87
C ALA A 290 -1.03 24.61 -14.60
N GLY A 291 -0.40 25.79 -14.64
CA GLY A 291 1.02 25.94 -14.30
C GLY A 291 1.32 25.62 -12.83
N GLU A 292 0.46 26.08 -11.90
CA GLU A 292 0.59 25.75 -10.47
C GLU A 292 0.36 24.25 -10.23
N LEU A 293 -0.65 23.65 -10.84
CA LEU A 293 -0.95 22.23 -10.75
C LEU A 293 0.23 21.37 -11.24
N GLU A 294 0.84 21.69 -12.37
CA GLU A 294 2.02 20.99 -12.88
C GLU A 294 3.22 21.13 -11.93
N THR A 295 3.39 22.29 -11.30
CA THR A 295 4.47 22.54 -10.33
C THR A 295 4.30 21.67 -9.08
N GLU A 296 3.08 21.61 -8.51
CA GLU A 296 2.80 20.80 -7.34
C GLU A 296 2.90 19.29 -7.66
N LEU A 297 2.42 18.88 -8.83
CA LEU A 297 2.58 17.49 -9.27
C LEU A 297 4.05 17.11 -9.47
N ALA A 298 4.86 18.02 -10.00
CA ALA A 298 6.31 17.82 -10.11
C ALA A 298 6.96 17.67 -8.73
N ALA A 299 6.55 18.47 -7.73
CA ALA A 299 7.03 18.32 -6.35
C ALA A 299 6.67 16.96 -5.75
N ALA A 300 5.43 16.46 -5.98
CA ALA A 300 5.02 15.12 -5.56
C ALA A 300 5.90 14.05 -6.22
N ARG A 301 6.15 14.18 -7.52
CA ARG A 301 6.98 13.24 -8.30
C ARG A 301 8.41 13.20 -7.78
N LEU A 302 9.05 14.34 -7.63
CA LEU A 302 10.42 14.43 -7.11
C LEU A 302 10.54 13.79 -5.71
N ALA A 303 9.56 14.02 -4.83
CA ALA A 303 9.56 13.44 -3.49
C ALA A 303 9.42 11.89 -3.53
N VAL A 304 8.55 11.35 -4.38
CA VAL A 304 8.37 9.90 -4.52
C VAL A 304 9.60 9.26 -5.17
N GLU A 305 10.16 9.87 -6.21
CA GLU A 305 11.37 9.39 -6.89
C GLU A 305 12.59 9.39 -5.95
N ASP A 306 12.74 10.41 -5.09
CA ASP A 306 13.77 10.45 -4.07
C ASP A 306 13.61 9.31 -3.04
N MET A 307 12.37 9.02 -2.61
CA MET A 307 12.12 7.88 -1.73
C MET A 307 12.49 6.54 -2.40
N ILE A 308 12.15 6.35 -3.68
CA ILE A 308 12.46 5.13 -4.43
C ILE A 308 13.98 4.98 -4.60
N ALA A 309 14.67 6.05 -4.98
CA ALA A 309 16.12 6.07 -5.12
C ALA A 309 16.81 5.78 -3.78
N THR A 310 16.32 6.38 -2.70
CA THR A 310 16.83 6.12 -1.34
C THR A 310 16.68 4.65 -0.95
N ALA A 311 15.53 4.03 -1.23
CA ALA A 311 15.31 2.61 -0.96
C ALA A 311 16.22 1.68 -1.79
N ALA A 312 16.63 2.12 -2.97
CA ALA A 312 17.52 1.34 -3.85
C ALA A 312 19.00 1.44 -3.47
N THR A 313 19.43 2.54 -2.81
CA THR A 313 20.84 2.85 -2.64
C THR A 313 21.31 2.95 -1.19
N SER A 314 20.37 2.86 -0.22
CA SER A 314 20.70 3.06 1.20
C SER A 314 20.40 1.82 2.03
N GLU A 315 21.13 1.68 3.15
CA GLU A 315 20.82 0.66 4.15
C GLU A 315 19.71 1.14 5.11
N PRO A 316 18.90 0.21 5.67
CA PRO A 316 17.89 0.56 6.66
C PRO A 316 18.51 1.13 7.92
N GLY A 317 18.04 2.31 8.34
CA GLY A 317 18.55 2.99 9.55
C GLY A 317 17.85 4.31 9.80
N VAL A 318 18.25 5.01 10.85
CA VAL A 318 17.64 6.28 11.26
C VAL A 318 17.73 7.34 10.16
N ALA A 319 18.88 7.51 9.53
CA ALA A 319 19.08 8.51 8.47
C ALA A 319 18.20 8.22 7.23
N THR A 320 18.17 6.96 6.80
CA THR A 320 17.31 6.50 5.68
C THR A 320 15.84 6.70 6.02
N THR A 321 15.40 6.29 7.20
CA THR A 321 14.03 6.49 7.67
C THR A 321 13.66 7.97 7.69
N ASN A 322 14.55 8.83 8.18
CA ASN A 322 14.32 10.28 8.22
C ASN A 322 14.10 10.85 6.80
N ARG A 323 14.95 10.49 5.84
CA ARG A 323 14.80 10.93 4.45
C ARG A 323 13.48 10.44 3.84
N ILE A 324 13.14 9.17 4.03
CA ILE A 324 11.86 8.59 3.56
C ILE A 324 10.67 9.30 4.19
N MET A 325 10.69 9.59 5.49
CA MET A 325 9.60 10.27 6.19
C MET A 325 9.43 11.73 5.75
N ILE A 326 10.51 12.43 5.45
CA ILE A 326 10.48 13.77 4.85
C ILE A 326 9.84 13.69 3.46
N GLY A 327 10.32 12.77 2.60
CA GLY A 327 9.78 12.54 1.26
C GLY A 327 8.29 12.20 1.28
N ARG A 328 7.87 11.33 2.20
CA ARG A 328 6.46 10.97 2.45
C ARG A 328 5.60 12.22 2.73
N ASN A 329 6.05 13.11 3.60
CA ASN A 329 5.29 14.32 3.94
C ASN A 329 5.24 15.32 2.79
N LEU A 330 6.35 15.50 2.08
CA LEU A 330 6.40 16.34 0.89
C LEU A 330 5.44 15.82 -0.18
N ALA A 331 5.49 14.52 -0.48
CA ALA A 331 4.60 13.86 -1.44
C ALA A 331 3.13 14.02 -1.05
N ALA A 332 2.78 13.76 0.23
CA ALA A 332 1.40 13.91 0.71
C ALA A 332 0.87 15.33 0.50
N ARG A 333 1.64 16.34 0.89
CA ARG A 333 1.24 17.76 0.75
C ARG A 333 1.07 18.15 -0.71
N ALA A 334 2.02 17.77 -1.55
CA ALA A 334 1.99 18.09 -2.97
C ALA A 334 0.85 17.37 -3.69
N VAL A 335 0.59 16.10 -3.41
CA VAL A 335 -0.58 15.36 -3.94
C VAL A 335 -1.89 16.05 -3.56
N LEU A 336 -2.06 16.41 -2.29
CA LEU A 336 -3.28 17.08 -1.82
C LEU A 336 -3.47 18.42 -2.50
N LYS A 337 -2.41 19.21 -2.62
CA LYS A 337 -2.48 20.51 -3.31
C LYS A 337 -2.77 20.33 -4.81
N THR A 338 -2.20 19.30 -5.46
CA THR A 338 -2.47 18.97 -6.87
C THR A 338 -3.96 18.70 -7.10
N VAL A 339 -4.61 17.89 -6.24
CA VAL A 339 -6.03 17.58 -6.42
C VAL A 339 -6.95 18.75 -6.06
N ASP A 340 -6.55 19.62 -5.11
CA ASP A 340 -7.24 20.91 -4.83
C ASP A 340 -7.22 21.82 -6.05
N LEU A 341 -6.06 22.03 -6.65
CA LEU A 341 -5.90 22.83 -7.86
C LEU A 341 -6.65 22.25 -9.06
N ALA A 342 -6.70 20.91 -9.15
CA ALA A 342 -7.48 20.21 -10.16
C ALA A 342 -8.99 20.56 -10.03
N LEU A 343 -9.53 20.56 -8.81
CA LEU A 343 -10.92 20.97 -8.55
C LEU A 343 -11.16 22.45 -8.92
N ASP A 344 -10.26 23.34 -8.51
CA ASP A 344 -10.35 24.77 -8.83
C ASP A 344 -10.36 25.02 -10.34
N ALA A 345 -9.50 24.33 -11.09
CA ALA A 345 -9.41 24.46 -12.54
C ALA A 345 -10.62 23.84 -13.26
N ALA A 346 -11.12 22.69 -12.80
CA ALA A 346 -12.30 22.05 -13.36
C ALA A 346 -13.58 22.84 -13.07
N GLY A 347 -13.61 23.63 -11.98
CA GLY A 347 -14.78 24.38 -11.54
C GLY A 347 -15.96 23.48 -11.19
N GLY A 348 -17.20 23.92 -11.46
CA GLY A 348 -18.41 23.16 -11.12
C GLY A 348 -18.45 21.72 -11.66
N ALA A 349 -17.77 21.43 -12.77
CA ALA A 349 -17.67 20.07 -13.30
C ALA A 349 -16.92 19.16 -12.33
N GLY A 350 -15.86 19.64 -11.68
CA GLY A 350 -15.07 18.86 -10.71
C GLY A 350 -15.85 18.44 -9.47
N PHE A 351 -16.90 19.16 -9.12
CA PHE A 351 -17.79 18.86 -8.00
C PHE A 351 -18.81 17.77 -8.31
N SER A 352 -19.04 17.46 -9.60
CA SER A 352 -20.00 16.48 -10.03
C SER A 352 -19.43 15.06 -10.01
N ARG A 353 -20.16 14.10 -9.41
CA ARG A 353 -19.78 12.66 -9.42
C ARG A 353 -19.59 12.10 -10.82
N SER A 354 -20.39 12.54 -11.78
CA SER A 354 -20.32 12.09 -13.18
C SER A 354 -19.00 12.43 -13.86
N PHE A 355 -18.27 13.46 -13.38
CA PHE A 355 -16.97 13.82 -13.88
C PHE A 355 -15.84 12.96 -13.27
N GLY A 356 -16.02 12.45 -12.03
CA GLY A 356 -15.12 11.53 -11.36
C GLY A 356 -13.94 12.18 -10.62
N LEU A 357 -13.73 13.50 -10.73
CA LEU A 357 -12.63 14.20 -10.05
C LEU A 357 -12.86 14.26 -8.53
N GLU A 358 -14.11 14.44 -8.09
CA GLU A 358 -14.45 14.47 -6.67
C GLU A 358 -14.06 13.17 -5.94
N ARG A 359 -14.15 12.02 -6.62
CA ARG A 359 -13.68 10.73 -6.07
C ARG A 359 -12.16 10.74 -5.89
N LEU A 360 -11.40 11.18 -6.90
CA LEU A 360 -9.94 11.29 -6.80
C LEU A 360 -9.53 12.26 -5.69
N PHE A 361 -10.26 13.36 -5.52
CA PHE A 361 -10.06 14.28 -4.39
C PHE A 361 -10.28 13.59 -3.04
N ARG A 362 -11.39 12.85 -2.87
CA ARG A 362 -11.68 12.11 -1.64
C ARG A 362 -10.65 11.02 -1.36
N ASP A 363 -10.26 10.27 -2.38
CA ASP A 363 -9.27 9.22 -2.28
C ASP A 363 -7.89 9.75 -1.89
N ALA A 364 -7.49 10.92 -2.40
CA ALA A 364 -6.22 11.56 -2.06
C ALA A 364 -6.10 11.92 -0.57
N GLN A 365 -7.22 12.21 0.13
CA GLN A 365 -7.19 12.57 1.55
C GLN A 365 -6.60 11.45 2.43
N ALA A 366 -6.65 10.21 1.99
CA ALA A 366 -6.06 9.08 2.71
C ALA A 366 -4.53 9.17 2.83
N ALA A 367 -3.85 9.94 1.98
CA ALA A 367 -2.41 10.19 2.06
C ALA A 367 -1.97 10.79 3.42
N ARG A 368 -2.87 11.46 4.14
CA ARG A 368 -2.61 12.06 5.46
C ARG A 368 -2.37 11.02 6.55
N TYR A 369 -2.97 9.82 6.42
CA TYR A 369 -3.16 8.87 7.52
C TYR A 369 -2.20 7.68 7.50
N HIS A 370 -1.40 7.51 6.45
CA HIS A 370 -0.35 6.48 6.47
C HIS A 370 0.76 6.84 7.47
N PRO A 371 1.42 5.85 8.07
CA PRO A 371 2.46 6.11 9.06
C PRO A 371 3.61 6.94 8.48
N MET A 372 4.14 7.89 9.21
CA MET A 372 3.70 8.31 10.53
C MET A 372 2.88 9.60 10.38
N PRO A 373 1.95 9.91 11.33
CA PRO A 373 1.28 11.20 11.33
C PRO A 373 2.29 12.36 11.34
N ASP A 374 1.91 13.49 10.75
CA ASP A 374 2.80 14.67 10.58
C ASP A 374 3.46 15.14 11.89
N SER A 375 2.73 15.07 13.03
CA SER A 375 3.28 15.45 14.33
C SER A 375 4.42 14.54 14.78
N VAL A 376 4.24 13.23 14.61
CA VAL A 376 5.23 12.21 14.99
C VAL A 376 6.45 12.26 14.05
N GLN A 377 6.21 12.48 12.76
CA GLN A 377 7.29 12.65 11.79
C GLN A 377 8.12 13.91 12.09
N ARG A 378 7.48 15.03 12.45
CA ARG A 378 8.20 16.27 12.82
C ARG A 378 9.08 16.08 14.06
N ASP A 379 8.58 15.38 15.09
CA ASP A 379 9.37 15.06 16.28
C ASP A 379 10.58 14.18 15.89
N PHE A 380 10.36 13.11 15.13
CA PHE A 380 11.43 12.23 14.66
C PHE A 380 12.50 13.00 13.88
N THR A 381 12.09 13.79 12.89
CA THR A 381 13.02 14.61 12.06
C THR A 381 13.74 15.66 12.90
N GLY A 382 13.03 16.31 13.83
CA GLY A 382 13.63 17.29 14.73
C GLY A 382 14.70 16.67 15.63
N ARG A 383 14.44 15.49 16.19
CA ARG A 383 15.41 14.74 16.99
C ARG A 383 16.68 14.38 16.19
N VAL A 384 16.48 13.88 14.96
CA VAL A 384 17.61 13.59 14.06
C VAL A 384 18.43 14.84 13.76
N ALA A 385 17.79 15.96 13.45
CA ALA A 385 18.46 17.23 13.14
C ALA A 385 19.25 17.80 14.33
N LEU A 386 18.78 17.55 15.55
CA LEU A 386 19.43 17.99 16.80
C LEU A 386 20.39 16.96 17.40
N GLY A 387 20.57 15.80 16.75
CA GLY A 387 21.43 14.73 17.25
C GLY A 387 20.90 14.03 18.51
N LEU A 388 19.58 14.09 18.73
CA LEU A 388 18.92 13.46 19.87
C LEU A 388 18.51 12.02 19.55
N SER A 389 18.31 11.20 20.61
CA SER A 389 17.76 9.85 20.45
C SER A 389 16.35 9.91 19.85
N VAL A 390 16.06 9.06 18.84
CA VAL A 390 14.73 8.91 18.26
C VAL A 390 13.75 8.11 19.12
N ASP A 391 14.24 7.49 20.19
CA ASP A 391 13.45 6.72 21.14
C ASP A 391 12.85 7.55 22.29
N GLY A 392 13.09 8.83 22.33
CA GLY A 392 12.63 9.75 23.37
C GLY A 392 13.61 9.93 24.49
#